data_3e588b23b0c89bc905bd06cd810f7f23
#
_entry.id   3e588b23b0c89bc905bd06cd810f7f23
#
_cell.length_a   1.000
_cell.length_b   1.000
_cell.length_c   1.000
_cell.angle_alpha   90.00
_cell.angle_beta   90.00
_cell.angle_gamma   90.00
#
_symmetry.space_group_name_H-M   'P 1'
#
loop_
_entity.id
_entity.type
_entity.pdbx_description
1 polymer ?
#
loop_
_entity_poly.entity_id
_entity_poly.type
_entity_poly.pdbx_seq_one_letter_code
_entity_poly.pdbx_strand_id
1 'polypeptide(L)'
;MIGFRNRLGVLALMMGLGLVLAACGGKASPASGGGGSSGAKLKAGQISGIGKVVQAPTGFTLYHITTDVNGKITCTGSCASTWPPLIAPSGKVPAASPDVAGHLGTVKRPDGTLQVTFNGMPMYTYSGDSGPGQANGQGIGGVWFAVTASAVSSSNSGPPGY
;
A
#
# COMPACT_ATOMS: atom_id res chain seq x y z
N MET A 1 -16.29 -48.97 -31.18
CA MET A 1 -16.51 -50.25 -30.51
C MET A 1 -16.66 -49.94 -29.02
N ILE A 2 -17.90 -50.05 -28.58
CA ILE A 2 -18.42 -50.91 -27.50
C ILE A 2 -17.93 -50.40 -26.13
N GLY A 3 -18.72 -50.00 -25.16
CA GLY A 3 -20.14 -50.12 -24.88
C GLY A 3 -20.35 -49.65 -23.46
N PHE A 4 -21.45 -48.98 -23.28
CA PHE A 4 -22.58 -49.26 -22.40
C PHE A 4 -22.31 -49.84 -20.99
N ARG A 5 -22.81 -49.17 -19.94
CA ARG A 5 -23.97 -49.56 -19.14
C ARG A 5 -23.98 -48.79 -17.83
N ASN A 6 -24.80 -47.78 -17.64
CA ASN A 6 -26.17 -47.79 -17.13
C ASN A 6 -26.38 -48.74 -15.94
N ARG A 7 -26.54 -48.21 -14.74
CA ARG A 7 -27.43 -48.80 -13.73
C ARG A 7 -28.10 -47.71 -12.88
N LEU A 8 -29.40 -47.69 -13.08
CA LEU A 8 -30.42 -47.12 -12.20
C LEU A 8 -30.46 -47.90 -10.86
N GLY A 9 -31.00 -47.25 -9.88
CA GLY A 9 -31.63 -47.85 -8.71
C GLY A 9 -31.14 -47.15 -7.44
N VAL A 10 -31.90 -46.74 -6.47
CA VAL A 10 -33.29 -46.98 -6.07
C VAL A 10 -33.63 -45.90 -5.05
N LEU A 11 -34.84 -45.40 -5.10
CA LEU A 11 -35.56 -44.63 -4.09
C LEU A 11 -35.44 -45.26 -2.70
N ALA A 12 -35.22 -44.44 -1.68
CA ALA A 12 -35.68 -44.71 -0.34
C ALA A 12 -36.20 -43.43 0.31
N LEU A 13 -37.49 -43.33 0.32
CA LEU A 13 -38.36 -42.42 1.03
C LEU A 13 -38.36 -42.80 2.52
N MET A 14 -37.93 -41.94 3.42
CA MET A 14 -38.29 -42.06 4.84
C MET A 14 -38.74 -40.69 5.35
N MET A 15 -40.05 -40.59 5.52
CA MET A 15 -40.71 -39.62 6.38
C MET A 15 -40.25 -39.82 7.82
N GLY A 16 -39.77 -38.75 8.44
CA GLY A 16 -39.56 -38.68 9.89
C GLY A 16 -40.09 -37.34 10.38
N LEU A 17 -41.32 -37.38 10.85
CA LEU A 17 -42.03 -36.31 11.55
C LEU A 17 -41.45 -36.18 12.96
N GLY A 18 -41.01 -35.00 13.36
CA GLY A 18 -40.50 -34.73 14.71
C GLY A 18 -40.49 -33.24 14.99
N LEU A 19 -41.51 -32.81 15.51
CA LEU A 19 -42.08 -31.78 16.37
C LEU A 19 -41.06 -31.01 17.21
N VAL A 20 -41.04 -29.66 17.00
CA VAL A 20 -41.16 -28.50 17.93
C VAL A 20 -40.36 -28.53 19.24
N LEU A 21 -39.64 -27.44 19.48
CA LEU A 21 -39.77 -26.53 20.62
C LEU A 21 -38.75 -25.42 20.48
N ALA A 22 -39.25 -24.24 20.23
CA ALA A 22 -39.38 -23.12 21.14
C ALA A 22 -38.08 -22.34 21.45
N ALA A 23 -38.02 -21.19 20.82
CA ALA A 23 -37.79 -19.90 21.42
C ALA A 23 -36.69 -19.77 22.50
N CYS A 24 -35.58 -19.20 22.08
CA CYS A 24 -34.96 -18.14 22.85
C CYS A 24 -34.61 -16.99 21.89
N GLY A 25 -35.36 -15.92 22.00
CA GLY A 25 -35.10 -14.65 21.32
C GLY A 25 -33.78 -14.08 21.76
N GLY A 26 -32.75 -14.39 21.03
CA GLY A 26 -31.53 -13.60 20.99
C GLY A 26 -31.72 -12.58 19.87
N LYS A 27 -32.02 -11.35 20.24
CA LYS A 27 -31.96 -10.20 19.35
C LYS A 27 -30.51 -10.06 18.93
N ALA A 28 -30.13 -10.76 17.85
CA ALA A 28 -28.91 -10.44 17.15
C ALA A 28 -29.14 -9.05 16.54
N SER A 29 -28.64 -8.04 17.22
CA SER A 29 -28.38 -6.75 16.60
C SER A 29 -27.55 -7.00 15.35
N PRO A 30 -27.99 -6.55 14.18
CA PRO A 30 -27.08 -6.50 13.06
C PRO A 30 -25.93 -5.58 13.52
N ALA A 31 -24.75 -6.18 13.72
CA ALA A 31 -23.53 -5.41 13.75
C ALA A 31 -23.55 -4.63 12.44
N SER A 32 -23.89 -3.35 12.51
CA SER A 32 -23.57 -2.39 11.49
C SER A 32 -22.06 -2.43 11.36
N GLY A 33 -21.58 -3.35 10.55
CA GLY A 33 -20.29 -3.27 9.93
C GLY A 33 -20.32 -2.00 9.09
N GLY A 34 -20.11 -0.87 9.74
CA GLY A 34 -19.68 0.33 9.09
C GLY A 34 -18.39 -0.03 8.37
N GLY A 35 -18.51 -0.53 7.14
CA GLY A 35 -17.46 -0.58 6.16
C GLY A 35 -17.07 0.85 5.84
N GLY A 36 -16.47 1.53 6.81
CA GLY A 36 -15.63 2.66 6.53
C GLY A 36 -14.57 2.12 5.59
N SER A 37 -14.67 2.48 4.32
CA SER A 37 -13.59 2.39 3.37
C SER A 37 -12.45 3.18 4.02
N SER A 38 -11.65 2.49 4.83
CA SER A 38 -10.39 3.00 5.34
C SER A 38 -9.52 3.13 4.12
N GLY A 39 -9.67 4.28 3.44
CA GLY A 39 -8.85 4.61 2.29
C GLY A 39 -7.42 4.30 2.66
N ALA A 40 -6.78 3.49 1.84
CA ALA A 40 -5.42 3.06 2.05
C ALA A 40 -4.52 4.25 2.36
N LYS A 41 -3.98 4.33 3.60
CA LYS A 41 -3.24 5.49 4.11
C LYS A 41 -1.76 5.21 4.12
N LEU A 42 -0.96 6.24 3.78
CA LEU A 42 0.45 6.23 4.10
C LEU A 42 0.62 6.19 5.62
N LYS A 43 1.61 5.47 6.10
CA LYS A 43 1.93 5.29 7.52
C LYS A 43 3.38 5.63 7.79
N ALA A 44 3.70 5.94 9.03
CA ALA A 44 5.08 5.94 9.45
C ALA A 44 5.45 4.57 10.04
N GLY A 45 6.63 4.08 9.68
CA GLY A 45 7.20 2.83 10.21
C GLY A 45 8.62 3.06 10.73
N GLN A 46 8.98 2.39 11.81
CA GLN A 46 10.32 2.46 12.37
C GLN A 46 11.24 1.46 11.66
N ILE A 47 12.34 1.95 11.12
CA ILE A 47 13.40 1.13 10.52
C ILE A 47 14.67 1.28 11.38
N SER A 48 15.23 0.14 11.78
CA SER A 48 16.49 0.14 12.55
C SER A 48 17.61 0.81 11.74
N GLY A 49 18.36 1.70 12.39
CA GLY A 49 19.46 2.45 11.75
C GLY A 49 19.06 3.61 10.86
N ILE A 50 17.77 3.75 10.52
CA ILE A 50 17.29 4.86 9.66
C ILE A 50 16.36 5.79 10.45
N GLY A 51 15.51 5.23 11.31
CA GLY A 51 14.50 5.98 12.04
C GLY A 51 13.11 5.80 11.47
N LYS A 52 12.25 6.80 11.67
CA LYS A 52 10.87 6.78 11.23
C LYS A 52 10.77 7.17 9.76
N VAL A 53 10.29 6.26 8.92
CA VAL A 53 10.14 6.42 7.46
C VAL A 53 8.68 6.39 7.03
N VAL A 54 8.38 6.97 5.88
CA VAL A 54 7.06 6.87 5.24
C VAL A 54 6.93 5.50 4.57
N GLN A 55 5.81 4.85 4.80
CA GLN A 55 5.46 3.57 4.21
C GLN A 55 4.18 3.69 3.37
N ALA A 56 4.14 2.96 2.28
CA ALA A 56 2.93 2.74 1.50
C ALA A 56 1.84 2.07 2.36
N PRO A 57 0.57 2.09 1.95
CA PRO A 57 -0.51 1.38 2.64
C PRO A 57 -0.23 -0.11 2.85
N THR A 58 0.52 -0.71 1.95
CA THR A 58 0.99 -2.11 2.01
C THR A 58 2.08 -2.36 3.04
N GLY A 59 2.66 -1.29 3.63
CA GLY A 59 3.74 -1.37 4.61
C GLY A 59 5.15 -1.33 4.01
N PHE A 60 5.28 -1.31 2.69
CA PHE A 60 6.57 -1.16 2.04
C PHE A 60 7.14 0.24 2.25
N THR A 61 8.43 0.35 2.46
CA THR A 61 9.14 1.62 2.61
C THR A 61 9.07 2.43 1.32
N LEU A 62 8.88 3.73 1.46
CA LEU A 62 8.91 4.66 0.35
C LEU A 62 10.25 5.37 0.29
N TYR A 63 10.73 5.55 -0.93
CA TYR A 63 12.02 6.15 -1.25
C TYR A 63 11.85 7.34 -2.16
N HIS A 64 12.86 8.19 -2.19
CA HIS A 64 13.06 9.22 -3.18
C HIS A 64 14.46 9.11 -3.80
N ILE A 65 14.63 9.65 -4.98
CA ILE A 65 15.94 9.82 -5.60
C ILE A 65 16.33 11.31 -5.58
N THR A 66 17.57 11.61 -5.24
CA THR A 66 18.06 13.00 -5.10
C THR A 66 18.08 13.80 -6.39
N THR A 67 18.02 13.12 -7.54
CA THR A 67 17.98 13.75 -8.87
C THR A 67 16.59 14.20 -9.31
N ASP A 68 15.54 13.76 -8.61
CA ASP A 68 14.16 14.18 -8.87
C ASP A 68 13.86 15.47 -8.10
N VAL A 69 14.26 16.58 -8.70
CA VAL A 69 14.11 17.92 -8.09
C VAL A 69 13.15 18.78 -8.93
N ASN A 70 12.43 19.68 -8.28
CA ASN A 70 11.53 20.65 -8.93
C ASN A 70 10.50 20.01 -9.87
N GLY A 71 9.96 18.84 -9.49
CA GLY A 71 8.97 18.12 -10.28
C GLY A 71 9.52 17.36 -11.49
N LYS A 72 10.85 17.33 -11.66
CA LYS A 72 11.49 16.52 -12.70
C LYS A 72 11.51 15.06 -12.27
N ILE A 73 11.10 14.17 -13.17
CA ILE A 73 11.18 12.72 -13.00
C ILE A 73 12.35 12.20 -13.82
N THR A 74 13.36 11.63 -13.17
CA THR A 74 14.54 11.04 -13.83
C THR A 74 14.44 9.50 -13.90
N CYS A 75 13.72 8.89 -12.95
CA CYS A 75 13.55 7.45 -12.92
C CYS A 75 12.39 6.99 -13.82
N THR A 76 12.74 6.56 -15.04
CA THR A 76 11.82 6.03 -16.07
C THR A 76 12.38 4.75 -16.68
N GLY A 77 11.60 4.05 -17.51
CA GLY A 77 12.05 2.82 -18.18
C GLY A 77 12.50 1.75 -17.19
N SER A 78 13.69 1.19 -17.39
CA SER A 78 14.27 0.14 -16.52
C SER A 78 14.46 0.60 -15.08
N CYS A 79 14.74 1.89 -14.84
CA CYS A 79 14.79 2.42 -13.49
C CYS A 79 13.45 2.23 -12.78
N ALA A 80 12.33 2.54 -13.44
CA ALA A 80 11.00 2.39 -12.86
C ALA A 80 10.59 0.92 -12.63
N SER A 81 11.25 -0.04 -13.27
CA SER A 81 11.06 -1.46 -12.98
C SER A 81 11.72 -1.87 -11.66
N THR A 82 12.89 -1.30 -11.36
CA THR A 82 13.59 -1.51 -10.10
C THR A 82 13.01 -0.66 -8.96
N TRP A 83 12.56 0.54 -9.30
CA TRP A 83 11.98 1.52 -8.39
C TRP A 83 10.58 1.91 -8.86
N PRO A 84 9.57 1.06 -8.60
CA PRO A 84 8.20 1.34 -9.00
C PRO A 84 7.68 2.63 -8.40
N PRO A 85 7.17 3.57 -9.21
CA PRO A 85 6.63 4.83 -8.70
C PRO A 85 5.33 4.58 -7.90
N LEU A 86 5.12 5.33 -6.84
CA LEU A 86 3.85 5.36 -6.13
C LEU A 86 2.85 6.18 -6.93
N ILE A 87 1.99 5.54 -7.69
CA ILE A 87 1.00 6.21 -8.54
C ILE A 87 -0.20 6.67 -7.71
N ALA A 88 -0.72 7.85 -8.05
CA ALA A 88 -1.98 8.40 -7.53
C ALA A 88 -3.12 8.05 -8.50
N PRO A 89 -3.92 6.99 -8.23
CA PRO A 89 -5.02 6.62 -9.11
C PRO A 89 -6.02 7.78 -9.25
N SER A 90 -6.39 8.12 -10.50
CA SER A 90 -7.30 9.24 -10.79
C SER A 90 -6.87 10.59 -10.20
N GLY A 91 -5.57 10.77 -9.96
CA GLY A 91 -5.01 11.99 -9.37
C GLY A 91 -5.30 12.19 -7.88
N LYS A 92 -5.90 11.20 -7.23
CA LYS A 92 -6.18 11.28 -5.79
C LYS A 92 -4.95 10.93 -4.99
N VAL A 93 -4.46 11.92 -4.25
CA VAL A 93 -3.39 11.73 -3.26
C VAL A 93 -3.92 10.83 -2.14
N PRO A 94 -3.20 9.78 -1.74
CA PRO A 94 -3.61 8.96 -0.60
C PRO A 94 -3.62 9.79 0.69
N ALA A 95 -4.51 9.45 1.61
CA ALA A 95 -4.46 10.04 2.94
C ALA A 95 -3.16 9.60 3.65
N ALA A 96 -2.72 10.38 4.62
CA ALA A 96 -1.64 10.01 5.52
C ALA A 96 -2.18 9.83 6.94
N SER A 97 -1.54 8.97 7.73
CA SER A 97 -1.76 8.93 9.17
C SER A 97 -1.11 10.14 9.85
N PRO A 98 -1.58 10.53 11.06
CA PRO A 98 -1.08 11.74 11.72
C PRO A 98 0.41 11.76 12.03
N ASP A 99 1.04 10.59 12.05
CA ASP A 99 2.47 10.40 12.29
C ASP A 99 3.34 10.59 11.04
N VAL A 100 2.72 10.83 9.87
CA VAL A 100 3.38 11.23 8.62
C VAL A 100 3.20 12.73 8.47
N ALA A 101 4.15 13.49 8.99
CA ALA A 101 4.11 14.95 8.97
C ALA A 101 4.81 15.47 7.72
N GLY A 102 4.03 16.02 6.77
CA GLY A 102 4.54 16.59 5.54
C GLY A 102 3.44 16.84 4.51
N HIS A 103 3.81 17.47 3.42
CA HIS A 103 2.90 17.79 2.32
C HIS A 103 2.86 16.65 1.28
N LEU A 104 1.67 16.10 1.06
CA LEU A 104 1.42 15.18 -0.04
C LEU A 104 0.91 15.95 -1.26
N GLY A 105 1.40 15.57 -2.42
CA GLY A 105 1.00 16.13 -3.70
C GLY A 105 1.14 15.12 -4.82
N THR A 106 1.11 15.60 -6.06
CA THR A 106 1.35 14.78 -7.24
C THR A 106 2.25 15.49 -8.23
N VAL A 107 2.97 14.73 -9.03
CA VAL A 107 3.72 15.19 -10.19
C VAL A 107 3.37 14.34 -11.40
N LYS A 108 3.25 14.97 -12.57
CA LYS A 108 2.97 14.27 -13.82
C LYS A 108 4.26 13.64 -14.36
N ARG A 109 4.21 12.34 -14.60
CA ARG A 109 5.28 11.57 -15.21
C ARG A 109 5.27 11.74 -16.73
N PRO A 110 6.39 11.44 -17.43
CA PRO A 110 6.44 11.47 -18.89
C PRO A 110 5.43 10.54 -19.59
N ASP A 111 5.04 9.44 -18.92
CA ASP A 111 4.01 8.50 -19.40
C ASP A 111 2.56 9.00 -19.19
N GLY A 112 2.40 10.20 -18.64
CA GLY A 112 1.10 10.84 -18.39
C GLY A 112 0.46 10.46 -17.05
N THR A 113 0.98 9.48 -16.33
CA THR A 113 0.47 9.09 -15.00
C THR A 113 0.82 10.15 -13.95
N LEU A 114 0.09 10.15 -12.84
CA LEU A 114 0.37 11.03 -11.70
C LEU A 114 1.04 10.21 -10.59
N GLN A 115 2.21 10.64 -10.20
CA GLN A 115 2.98 10.04 -9.11
C GLN A 115 2.81 10.86 -7.84
N VAL A 116 2.65 10.17 -6.71
CA VAL A 116 2.55 10.81 -5.39
C VAL A 116 3.89 11.42 -5.00
N THR A 117 3.84 12.64 -4.45
CA THR A 117 5.01 13.31 -3.88
C THR A 117 4.83 13.53 -2.38
N PHE A 118 5.95 13.56 -1.67
CA PHE A 118 6.03 13.97 -0.27
C PHE A 118 7.02 15.12 -0.16
N ASN A 119 6.55 16.28 0.32
CA ASN A 119 7.34 17.53 0.33
C ASN A 119 7.95 17.88 -1.05
N GLY A 120 7.20 17.61 -2.13
CA GLY A 120 7.64 17.82 -3.51
C GLY A 120 8.54 16.70 -4.09
N MET A 121 9.01 15.76 -3.28
CA MET A 121 9.82 14.63 -3.73
C MET A 121 8.94 13.50 -4.25
N PRO A 122 9.12 13.05 -5.50
CA PRO A 122 8.42 11.86 -6.02
C PRO A 122 8.76 10.60 -5.22
N MET A 123 7.75 9.80 -4.89
CA MET A 123 7.91 8.62 -4.06
C MET A 123 7.91 7.34 -4.88
N TYR A 124 8.76 6.41 -4.48
CA TYR A 124 8.98 5.11 -5.11
C TYR A 124 8.96 3.99 -4.06
N THR A 125 8.66 2.78 -4.48
CA THR A 125 9.02 1.56 -3.75
C THR A 125 10.31 0.99 -4.32
N TYR A 126 10.87 -0.01 -3.66
CA TYR A 126 12.06 -0.71 -4.14
C TYR A 126 11.75 -2.19 -4.35
N SER A 127 12.07 -2.72 -5.53
CA SER A 127 11.79 -4.13 -5.87
C SER A 127 12.62 -5.13 -5.06
N GLY A 128 13.72 -4.69 -4.44
CA GLY A 128 14.53 -5.50 -3.54
C GLY A 128 14.01 -5.57 -2.10
N ASP A 129 12.94 -4.84 -1.76
CA ASP A 129 12.24 -5.02 -0.50
C ASP A 129 11.25 -6.17 -0.66
N SER A 130 11.40 -7.23 0.13
CA SER A 130 10.55 -8.42 0.07
C SER A 130 9.30 -8.32 0.95
N GLY A 131 9.23 -7.31 1.82
CA GLY A 131 8.10 -7.13 2.73
C GLY A 131 8.15 -5.84 3.55
N PRO A 132 7.10 -5.62 4.34
CA PRO A 132 7.01 -4.47 5.25
C PRO A 132 8.19 -4.43 6.24
N GLY A 133 8.61 -3.21 6.60
CA GLY A 133 9.68 -3.00 7.58
C GLY A 133 11.09 -3.19 7.03
N GLN A 134 11.24 -3.44 5.74
CA GLN A 134 12.55 -3.46 5.07
C GLN A 134 12.87 -2.09 4.46
N ALA A 135 14.14 -1.78 4.37
CA ALA A 135 14.65 -0.59 3.69
C ALA A 135 15.97 -0.90 2.97
N ASN A 136 15.97 -1.98 2.17
CA ASN A 136 17.15 -2.44 1.44
C ASN A 136 17.57 -1.46 0.34
N GLY A 137 16.70 -0.50 0.01
CA GLY A 137 16.97 0.57 -0.94
C GLY A 137 17.77 1.74 -0.39
N GLN A 138 17.96 1.79 0.94
CA GLN A 138 18.66 2.91 1.59
C GLN A 138 20.10 3.04 1.12
N GLY A 139 20.46 4.22 0.60
CA GLY A 139 21.83 4.55 0.20
C GLY A 139 22.27 3.96 -1.15
N ILE A 140 21.40 3.26 -1.90
CA ILE A 140 21.76 2.68 -3.19
C ILE A 140 22.26 3.78 -4.14
N GLY A 141 23.44 3.54 -4.71
CA GLY A 141 24.09 4.47 -5.63
C GLY A 141 24.42 5.85 -5.04
N GLY A 142 24.30 6.04 -3.73
CA GLY A 142 24.48 7.34 -3.09
C GLY A 142 23.36 8.34 -3.40
N VAL A 143 22.28 7.92 -4.05
CA VAL A 143 21.21 8.81 -4.53
C VAL A 143 19.80 8.40 -4.07
N TRP A 144 19.60 7.14 -3.65
CA TRP A 144 18.32 6.64 -3.18
C TRP A 144 18.24 6.64 -1.67
N PHE A 145 17.21 7.24 -1.11
CA PHE A 145 17.03 7.32 0.33
C PHE A 145 15.57 7.09 0.72
N ALA A 146 15.38 6.43 1.85
CA ALA A 146 14.05 6.27 2.44
C ALA A 146 13.49 7.65 2.83
N VAL A 147 12.21 7.86 2.53
CA VAL A 147 11.53 9.11 2.87
C VAL A 147 11.26 9.13 4.37
N THR A 148 11.85 10.08 5.09
CA THR A 148 11.62 10.22 6.53
C THR A 148 10.23 10.79 6.82
N ALA A 149 9.55 10.24 7.82
CA ALA A 149 8.19 10.63 8.19
C ALA A 149 8.11 11.92 9.02
N SER A 150 9.25 12.45 9.43
CA SER A 150 9.31 13.71 10.18
C SER A 150 9.06 14.89 9.26
N ALA A 151 8.28 15.88 9.73
CA ALA A 151 8.26 17.17 9.09
C ALA A 151 9.71 17.71 9.09
N VAL A 152 10.26 17.97 7.91
CA VAL A 152 11.41 18.88 7.85
C VAL A 152 10.88 20.23 8.29
N SER A 153 11.11 20.58 9.55
CA SER A 153 11.07 21.98 9.93
C SER A 153 11.95 22.69 8.91
N SER A 154 11.38 23.64 8.19
CA SER A 154 12.12 24.50 7.28
C SER A 154 13.02 25.45 8.09
N SER A 155 13.94 24.89 8.87
CA SER A 155 15.11 25.56 9.34
C SER A 155 16.18 25.29 8.28
N ASN A 156 16.44 26.31 7.51
CA ASN A 156 17.51 26.50 6.56
C ASN A 156 18.83 25.87 7.05
N SER A 157 18.94 24.55 6.93
CA SER A 157 20.17 23.82 7.16
C SER A 157 20.38 22.99 5.90
N GLY A 158 21.33 23.46 5.10
CA GLY A 158 21.82 22.72 3.94
C GLY A 158 22.13 21.27 4.32
N PRO A 159 22.28 20.37 3.32
CA PRO A 159 22.59 18.99 3.59
C PRO A 159 23.83 18.92 4.49
N PRO A 160 23.89 18.01 5.47
CA PRO A 160 25.11 17.81 6.23
C PRO A 160 26.22 17.53 5.22
N GLY A 161 27.25 18.39 5.24
CA GLY A 161 28.40 18.25 4.37
C GLY A 161 29.04 16.89 4.59
N TYR A 162 29.22 16.17 3.51
CA TYR A 162 30.07 14.97 3.43
C TYR A 162 31.46 15.41 3.02
#